data_7b6e4f962882dedeb72f80a00b4eb401
#
_entry.id   7b6e4f962882dedeb72f80a00b4eb401
#
_cell.length_a   1.000
_cell.length_b   1.000
_cell.length_c   1.000
_cell.angle_alpha   90.00
_cell.angle_beta   90.00
_cell.angle_gamma   90.00
#
_symmetry.space_group_name_H-M   'P 1'
#
loop_
_entity.id
_entity.type
_entity.pdbx_description
1 polymer ?
#
loop_
_entity_poly.entity_id
_entity_poly.type
_entity_poly.pdbx_seq_one_letter_code
_entity_poly.pdbx_strand_id
1 'polypeptide(L)'
;NQSFECFGDVLINQNTTYVYGDRAEYNHNSGVATIYSDLVKVVDGDAVMYTYHCTFDTDREVGEFHGGCYVDKGESHMESERGYYNTKTHDLIAVDRVQMRDETYLMTGDSVIFNTETEDARYFRNTNIWNDKDEYLFANEGTYTKALDLHHLTLDAYLLSPEREVWSDSIEYYKTAGHIIGRSNIQVDDTEQKLLGFADYGEWWDEPGNALFTRRPSMINYDPEQSDSLYISADTLWMYTISAYKPEVIES
;
A
#
# COMPACT_ATOMS: atom_id res chain seq x y z
N ASN A 1 8.07 45.65 -3.37
CA ASN A 1 7.49 44.59 -2.54
C ASN A 1 5.98 44.73 -2.60
N GLN A 2 5.32 43.83 -3.35
CA GLN A 2 3.87 43.76 -3.34
C GLN A 2 3.49 42.48 -2.55
N SER A 3 2.94 42.69 -1.38
CA SER A 3 2.25 41.67 -0.62
C SER A 3 0.87 42.16 -0.26
N PHE A 4 -0.08 41.29 -0.11
CA PHE A 4 -1.40 41.65 0.39
C PHE A 4 -1.87 40.65 1.43
N GLU A 5 -2.74 41.05 2.30
CA GLU A 5 -3.34 40.27 3.34
C GLU A 5 -4.85 40.19 3.14
N CYS A 6 -5.44 39.06 3.37
CA CYS A 6 -6.87 38.82 3.38
C CYS A 6 -7.31 38.41 4.78
N PHE A 7 -8.48 38.83 5.22
CA PHE A 7 -9.02 38.58 6.55
C PHE A 7 -10.48 38.13 6.47
N GLY A 8 -10.84 37.13 7.28
CA GLY A 8 -12.19 36.59 7.43
C GLY A 8 -12.62 35.75 6.24
N ASP A 9 -12.98 34.50 6.49
CA ASP A 9 -13.50 33.52 5.51
C ASP A 9 -12.70 33.51 4.19
N VAL A 10 -11.38 33.36 4.30
CA VAL A 10 -10.48 33.39 3.14
C VAL A 10 -10.67 32.11 2.32
N LEU A 11 -10.87 32.30 1.01
CA LEU A 11 -10.91 31.24 0.02
C LEU A 11 -9.84 31.48 -1.05
N ILE A 12 -8.92 30.53 -1.21
CA ILE A 12 -7.96 30.50 -2.30
C ILE A 12 -8.38 29.36 -3.24
N ASN A 13 -8.42 29.65 -4.54
CA ASN A 13 -8.71 28.62 -5.55
C ASN A 13 -7.56 28.54 -6.54
N GLN A 14 -7.11 27.31 -6.79
CA GLN A 14 -6.14 26.98 -7.82
C GLN A 14 -6.61 25.70 -8.53
N ASN A 15 -6.92 25.78 -9.82
CA ASN A 15 -7.49 24.67 -10.60
C ASN A 15 -8.79 24.13 -9.94
N THR A 16 -8.79 22.85 -9.54
CA THR A 16 -9.89 22.18 -8.84
C THR A 16 -9.76 22.23 -7.32
N THR A 17 -8.63 22.77 -6.83
CA THR A 17 -8.32 22.81 -5.40
C THR A 17 -8.79 24.11 -4.77
N TYR A 18 -9.45 23.99 -3.62
CA TYR A 18 -9.95 25.09 -2.80
C TYR A 18 -9.31 25.04 -1.42
N VAL A 19 -8.71 26.14 -0.98
CA VAL A 19 -8.08 26.28 0.35
C VAL A 19 -8.86 27.28 1.18
N TYR A 20 -9.28 26.86 2.36
CA TYR A 20 -10.08 27.67 3.30
C TYR A 20 -9.25 28.01 4.54
N GLY A 21 -9.35 29.27 4.98
CA GLY A 21 -8.69 29.76 6.20
C GLY A 21 -9.32 31.06 6.70
N ASP A 22 -8.85 31.55 7.83
CA ASP A 22 -9.37 32.80 8.45
C ASP A 22 -8.57 34.02 8.01
N ARG A 23 -7.32 33.87 7.65
CA ARG A 23 -6.42 34.89 7.15
C ARG A 23 -5.45 34.28 6.16
N ALA A 24 -5.05 35.05 5.14
CA ALA A 24 -3.95 34.69 4.27
C ALA A 24 -3.03 35.86 4.00
N GLU A 25 -1.74 35.60 3.87
CA GLU A 25 -0.74 36.53 3.38
C GLU A 25 -0.20 36.01 2.05
N TYR A 26 -0.18 36.83 1.02
CA TYR A 26 0.44 36.50 -0.26
C TYR A 26 1.61 37.41 -0.56
N ASN A 27 2.74 36.81 -0.86
CA ASN A 27 3.96 37.52 -1.27
C ASN A 27 4.16 37.36 -2.78
N HIS A 28 3.91 38.41 -3.53
CA HIS A 28 4.01 38.41 -4.99
C HIS A 28 5.43 38.09 -5.51
N ASN A 29 6.48 38.44 -4.75
CA ASN A 29 7.86 38.20 -5.20
C ASN A 29 8.26 36.73 -5.10
N SER A 30 7.71 35.98 -4.14
CA SER A 30 7.99 34.56 -3.94
C SER A 30 6.91 33.66 -4.52
N GLY A 31 5.74 34.21 -4.91
CA GLY A 31 4.60 33.42 -5.33
C GLY A 31 3.97 32.57 -4.23
N VAL A 32 4.26 32.87 -2.94
CA VAL A 32 3.83 32.04 -1.81
C VAL A 32 2.68 32.71 -1.07
N ALA A 33 1.60 31.95 -0.86
CA ALA A 33 0.54 32.26 0.08
C ALA A 33 0.76 31.50 1.39
N THR A 34 0.65 32.17 2.53
CA THR A 34 0.60 31.54 3.87
C THR A 34 -0.82 31.66 4.40
N ILE A 35 -1.42 30.54 4.76
CA ILE A 35 -2.80 30.47 5.22
C ILE A 35 -2.80 30.24 6.73
N TYR A 36 -3.58 31.02 7.44
CA TYR A 36 -3.73 31.00 8.89
C TYR A 36 -5.18 30.65 9.25
N SER A 37 -5.34 29.63 10.08
CA SER A 37 -6.60 29.22 10.70
C SER A 37 -6.27 28.30 11.88
N ASP A 38 -7.20 28.08 12.78
CA ASP A 38 -7.08 27.03 13.79
C ASP A 38 -6.96 25.64 13.12
N LEU A 39 -7.64 25.48 11.98
CA LEU A 39 -7.54 24.29 11.12
C LEU A 39 -7.77 24.70 9.67
N VAL A 40 -6.73 24.65 8.86
CA VAL A 40 -6.82 24.91 7.42
C VAL A 40 -7.45 23.71 6.74
N LYS A 41 -8.45 23.96 5.88
CA LYS A 41 -9.12 22.94 5.07
C LYS A 41 -8.75 23.10 3.60
N VAL A 42 -8.35 22.01 2.96
CA VAL A 42 -8.10 21.96 1.52
C VAL A 42 -9.05 20.93 0.90
N VAL A 43 -9.70 21.29 -0.20
CA VAL A 43 -10.65 20.42 -0.91
C VAL A 43 -10.20 20.30 -2.36
N ASP A 44 -10.08 19.10 -2.86
CA ASP A 44 -9.83 18.80 -4.27
C ASP A 44 -10.66 17.60 -4.71
N GLY A 45 -11.70 17.87 -5.52
CA GLY A 45 -12.69 16.86 -5.87
C GLY A 45 -13.42 16.34 -4.62
N ASP A 46 -13.31 15.04 -4.39
CA ASP A 46 -13.85 14.34 -3.22
C ASP A 46 -12.83 14.17 -2.07
N ALA A 47 -11.58 14.58 -2.30
CA ALA A 47 -10.56 14.57 -1.26
C ALA A 47 -10.65 15.83 -0.39
N VAL A 48 -10.64 15.65 0.92
CA VAL A 48 -10.63 16.73 1.91
C VAL A 48 -9.40 16.56 2.79
N MET A 49 -8.58 17.61 2.87
CA MET A 49 -7.34 17.61 3.64
C MET A 49 -7.41 18.69 4.73
N TYR A 50 -6.80 18.38 5.86
CA TYR A 50 -6.71 19.28 7.00
C TYR A 50 -5.28 19.38 7.50
N THR A 51 -4.88 20.60 7.92
CA THR A 51 -3.57 20.87 8.52
C THR A 51 -3.62 22.06 9.44
N TYR A 52 -2.71 22.14 10.39
CA TYR A 52 -2.61 23.31 11.27
C TYR A 52 -1.86 24.47 10.63
N HIS A 53 -0.92 24.20 9.71
CA HIS A 53 -0.15 25.22 9.01
C HIS A 53 -0.05 24.87 7.52
N CYS A 54 -0.47 25.82 6.68
CA CYS A 54 -0.46 25.66 5.23
C CYS A 54 0.29 26.81 4.57
N THR A 55 1.22 26.48 3.71
CA THR A 55 1.77 27.40 2.72
C THR A 55 1.47 26.87 1.33
N PHE A 56 1.19 27.75 0.38
CA PHE A 56 0.90 27.39 -0.99
C PHE A 56 1.79 28.17 -1.95
N ASP A 57 2.63 27.47 -2.70
CA ASP A 57 3.46 28.02 -3.77
C ASP A 57 2.64 28.00 -5.06
N THR A 58 2.23 29.18 -5.53
CA THR A 58 1.36 29.32 -6.72
C THR A 58 2.09 29.04 -8.03
N ASP A 59 3.43 29.19 -8.05
CA ASP A 59 4.24 28.96 -9.25
C ASP A 59 4.53 27.45 -9.44
N ARG A 60 4.72 26.74 -8.32
CA ARG A 60 4.93 25.27 -8.31
C ARG A 60 3.62 24.48 -8.25
N GLU A 61 2.54 25.14 -7.90
CA GLU A 61 1.22 24.52 -7.65
C GLU A 61 1.28 23.47 -6.53
N VAL A 62 2.02 23.76 -5.45
CA VAL A 62 2.24 22.87 -4.31
C VAL A 62 1.82 23.51 -3.00
N GLY A 63 0.93 22.82 -2.29
CA GLY A 63 0.63 23.09 -0.89
C GLY A 63 1.57 22.33 0.03
N GLU A 64 2.12 22.96 1.06
CA GLU A 64 2.92 22.35 2.11
C GLU A 64 2.13 22.40 3.43
N PHE A 65 1.99 21.25 4.06
CA PHE A 65 1.22 21.04 5.29
C PHE A 65 2.17 20.67 6.43
N HIS A 66 2.07 21.42 7.53
CA HIS A 66 2.92 21.25 8.70
C HIS A 66 2.10 21.18 9.99
N GLY A 67 2.63 20.42 10.99
CA GLY A 67 1.95 20.24 12.28
C GLY A 67 0.82 19.21 12.24
N GLY A 68 0.77 18.42 11.17
CA GLY A 68 -0.22 17.38 10.89
C GLY A 68 -0.77 17.54 9.47
N CYS A 69 -0.94 16.42 8.81
CA CYS A 69 -1.59 16.29 7.52
C CYS A 69 -2.63 15.18 7.64
N TYR A 70 -3.89 15.52 7.54
CA TYR A 70 -5.03 14.60 7.63
C TYR A 70 -5.77 14.64 6.32
N VAL A 71 -6.06 13.49 5.74
CA VAL A 71 -6.73 13.37 4.45
C VAL A 71 -7.87 12.39 4.54
N ASP A 72 -9.04 12.83 4.13
CA ASP A 72 -10.23 12.02 4.00
C ASP A 72 -10.61 11.92 2.52
N LYS A 73 -10.78 10.72 2.00
CA LYS A 73 -11.30 10.44 0.67
C LYS A 73 -12.21 9.22 0.69
N GLY A 74 -13.52 9.44 0.56
CA GLY A 74 -14.51 8.38 0.74
C GLY A 74 -14.41 7.76 2.13
N GLU A 75 -14.12 6.45 2.18
CA GLU A 75 -13.91 5.69 3.41
C GLU A 75 -12.43 5.60 3.83
N SER A 76 -11.53 6.10 2.99
CA SER A 76 -10.09 6.10 3.25
C SER A 76 -9.66 7.31 4.06
N HIS A 77 -8.85 7.07 5.08
CA HIS A 77 -8.28 8.09 5.96
C HIS A 77 -6.76 7.97 5.97
N MET A 78 -6.06 9.09 5.80
CA MET A 78 -4.60 9.15 5.93
C MET A 78 -4.20 10.22 6.92
N GLU A 79 -3.16 9.94 7.71
CA GLU A 79 -2.52 10.90 8.59
C GLU A 79 -1.00 10.81 8.53
N SER A 80 -0.32 11.95 8.68
CA SER A 80 1.14 12.07 8.77
C SER A 80 1.53 13.36 9.49
N GLU A 81 2.81 13.53 9.83
CA GLU A 81 3.28 14.78 10.45
C GLU A 81 3.35 15.93 9.47
N ARG A 82 3.68 15.64 8.21
CA ARG A 82 3.86 16.61 7.14
C ARG A 82 3.28 16.08 5.84
N GLY A 83 2.81 16.99 5.00
CA GLY A 83 2.32 16.67 3.67
C GLY A 83 2.71 17.71 2.64
N TYR A 84 2.81 17.28 1.38
CA TYR A 84 3.01 18.12 0.22
C TYR A 84 1.98 17.73 -0.83
N TYR A 85 1.11 18.63 -1.22
CA TYR A 85 0.08 18.34 -2.19
C TYR A 85 0.30 19.12 -3.47
N ASN A 86 0.45 18.42 -4.60
CA ASN A 86 0.56 19.01 -5.92
C ASN A 86 -0.82 19.06 -6.59
N THR A 87 -1.37 20.26 -6.79
CA THR A 87 -2.72 20.46 -7.34
C THR A 87 -2.85 20.15 -8.83
N LYS A 88 -1.71 19.97 -9.53
CA LYS A 88 -1.68 19.65 -10.95
C LYS A 88 -1.60 18.14 -11.21
N THR A 89 -0.85 17.42 -10.39
CA THR A 89 -0.67 15.97 -10.54
C THR A 89 -1.57 15.18 -9.62
N HIS A 90 -2.23 15.84 -8.66
CA HIS A 90 -3.05 15.26 -7.61
C HIS A 90 -2.28 14.30 -6.69
N ASP A 91 -0.93 14.47 -6.62
CA ASP A 91 -0.08 13.68 -5.74
C ASP A 91 0.02 14.34 -4.35
N LEU A 92 -0.31 13.58 -3.34
CA LEU A 92 -0.03 13.88 -1.95
C LEU A 92 1.19 13.08 -1.50
N ILE A 93 2.23 13.78 -1.07
CA ILE A 93 3.41 13.19 -0.44
C ILE A 93 3.23 13.33 1.07
N ALA A 94 2.87 12.26 1.74
CA ALA A 94 2.79 12.16 3.19
C ALA A 94 4.12 11.70 3.77
N VAL A 95 4.62 12.37 4.81
CA VAL A 95 5.96 12.15 5.36
C VAL A 95 5.91 12.15 6.88
N ASP A 96 6.69 11.26 7.46
CA ASP A 96 6.85 11.01 8.88
C ASP A 96 5.60 10.44 9.55
N ARG A 97 5.73 9.22 10.07
CA ARG A 97 4.67 8.49 10.78
C ARG A 97 3.36 8.41 9.98
N VAL A 98 3.46 7.99 8.73
CA VAL A 98 2.29 7.85 7.88
C VAL A 98 1.46 6.67 8.37
N GLN A 99 0.16 6.92 8.52
CA GLN A 99 -0.85 5.90 8.72
C GLN A 99 -1.97 6.10 7.70
N MET A 100 -2.35 5.04 7.01
CA MET A 100 -3.47 5.03 6.08
C MET A 100 -4.39 3.85 6.40
N ARG A 101 -5.69 4.08 6.38
CA ARG A 101 -6.67 3.02 6.71
C ARG A 101 -7.98 3.23 5.99
N ASP A 102 -8.69 2.13 5.77
CA ASP A 102 -10.11 2.09 5.48
C ASP A 102 -10.76 0.94 6.29
N GLU A 103 -11.97 0.49 5.90
CA GLU A 103 -12.64 -0.64 6.56
C GLU A 103 -11.91 -1.98 6.41
N THR A 104 -11.06 -2.12 5.37
CA THR A 104 -10.46 -3.39 4.96
C THR A 104 -8.97 -3.48 5.20
N TYR A 105 -8.29 -2.37 5.47
CA TYR A 105 -6.84 -2.39 5.73
C TYR A 105 -6.37 -1.27 6.65
N LEU A 106 -5.21 -1.50 7.25
CA LEU A 106 -4.38 -0.52 7.94
C LEU A 106 -2.97 -0.58 7.35
N MET A 107 -2.44 0.55 6.93
CA MET A 107 -1.05 0.69 6.49
C MET A 107 -0.31 1.69 7.39
N THR A 108 0.93 1.38 7.74
CA THR A 108 1.87 2.32 8.39
C THR A 108 3.18 2.34 7.63
N GLY A 109 3.87 3.49 7.62
CA GLY A 109 5.16 3.62 6.94
C GLY A 109 5.83 4.97 7.23
N ASP A 110 7.06 5.15 6.72
CA ASP A 110 7.80 6.41 6.90
C ASP A 110 7.29 7.48 5.94
N SER A 111 7.02 7.11 4.69
CA SER A 111 6.48 8.04 3.69
C SER A 111 5.69 7.34 2.59
N VAL A 112 4.68 8.04 2.08
CA VAL A 112 3.79 7.56 1.02
C VAL A 112 3.55 8.69 0.02
N ILE A 113 3.57 8.37 -1.27
CA ILE A 113 3.00 9.20 -2.32
C ILE A 113 1.66 8.57 -2.68
N PHE A 114 0.58 9.31 -2.50
CA PHE A 114 -0.78 8.87 -2.81
C PHE A 114 -1.38 9.81 -3.85
N ASN A 115 -1.86 9.26 -4.96
CA ASN A 115 -2.57 10.03 -5.97
C ASN A 115 -4.06 10.08 -5.64
N THR A 116 -4.58 11.27 -5.38
CA THR A 116 -5.98 11.46 -4.96
C THR A 116 -6.98 11.25 -6.09
N GLU A 117 -6.57 11.18 -7.34
CA GLU A 117 -7.45 10.92 -8.49
C GLU A 117 -7.52 9.42 -8.82
N THR A 118 -6.37 8.75 -8.93
CA THR A 118 -6.29 7.32 -9.32
C THR A 118 -6.36 6.38 -8.12
N GLU A 119 -6.12 6.87 -6.91
CA GLU A 119 -5.96 6.10 -5.66
C GLU A 119 -4.78 5.12 -5.69
N ASP A 120 -3.84 5.33 -6.62
CA ASP A 120 -2.58 4.61 -6.60
C ASP A 120 -1.67 5.14 -5.49
N ALA A 121 -0.88 4.25 -4.90
CA ALA A 121 0.08 4.63 -3.88
C ALA A 121 1.48 4.10 -4.19
N ARG A 122 2.49 4.85 -3.76
CA ARG A 122 3.87 4.40 -3.67
C ARG A 122 4.37 4.65 -2.26
N TYR A 123 4.91 3.63 -1.62
CA TYR A 123 5.36 3.67 -0.24
C TYR A 123 6.84 3.33 -0.11
N PHE A 124 7.46 3.92 0.94
CA PHE A 124 8.89 3.88 1.15
C PHE A 124 9.20 3.62 2.62
N ARG A 125 10.13 2.72 2.86
CA ARG A 125 10.70 2.33 4.15
C ARG A 125 9.66 1.87 5.18
N ASN A 126 9.97 0.75 5.79
CA ASN A 126 9.21 0.22 6.94
C ASN A 126 7.70 0.19 6.71
N THR A 127 7.27 -0.15 5.49
CA THR A 127 5.84 -0.19 5.19
C THR A 127 5.26 -1.51 5.67
N ASN A 128 4.25 -1.40 6.51
CA ASN A 128 3.50 -2.50 7.09
C ASN A 128 2.04 -2.35 6.69
N ILE A 129 1.43 -3.42 6.20
CA ILE A 129 0.03 -3.43 5.76
C ILE A 129 -0.65 -4.64 6.41
N TRP A 130 -1.75 -4.40 7.10
CA TRP A 130 -2.65 -5.44 7.64
C TRP A 130 -4.01 -5.31 6.95
N ASN A 131 -4.61 -6.43 6.62
CA ASN A 131 -5.94 -6.44 6.03
C ASN A 131 -6.96 -7.21 6.89
N ASP A 132 -8.21 -7.20 6.46
CA ASP A 132 -9.35 -7.85 7.11
C ASP A 132 -9.38 -9.39 6.98
N LYS A 133 -8.41 -9.98 6.27
CA LYS A 133 -8.25 -11.43 6.09
C LYS A 133 -7.16 -12.02 7.00
N ASP A 134 -6.70 -11.29 8.01
CA ASP A 134 -5.57 -11.64 8.87
C ASP A 134 -4.24 -11.79 8.09
N GLU A 135 -4.12 -11.09 6.96
CA GLU A 135 -2.88 -11.03 6.20
C GLU A 135 -2.04 -9.83 6.60
N TYR A 136 -0.74 -10.02 6.61
CA TYR A 136 0.24 -8.98 6.86
C TYR A 136 1.27 -8.94 5.73
N LEU A 137 1.51 -7.75 5.20
CA LEU A 137 2.52 -7.49 4.18
C LEU A 137 3.55 -6.50 4.72
N PHE A 138 4.81 -6.73 4.37
CA PHE A 138 5.91 -5.83 4.68
C PHE A 138 6.78 -5.62 3.44
N ALA A 139 7.28 -4.41 3.28
CA ALA A 139 8.36 -4.10 2.33
C ALA A 139 9.04 -2.77 2.68
N ASN A 140 10.30 -2.62 2.25
CA ASN A 140 10.99 -1.33 2.33
C ASN A 140 10.63 -0.40 1.17
N GLU A 141 10.17 -0.92 0.04
CA GLU A 141 9.58 -0.14 -1.06
C GLU A 141 8.43 -0.91 -1.70
N GLY A 142 7.48 -0.20 -2.25
CA GLY A 142 6.41 -0.83 -3.00
C GLY A 142 5.44 0.15 -3.63
N THR A 143 4.51 -0.41 -4.40
CA THR A 143 3.41 0.32 -5.01
C THR A 143 2.10 -0.43 -4.80
N TYR A 144 1.02 0.31 -4.75
CA TYR A 144 -0.33 -0.20 -4.89
C TYR A 144 -0.96 0.41 -6.13
N THR A 145 -1.51 -0.44 -6.99
CA THR A 145 -2.24 -0.03 -8.19
C THR A 145 -3.71 -0.39 -8.03
N LYS A 146 -4.54 0.60 -7.79
CA LYS A 146 -5.98 0.45 -7.48
C LYS A 146 -6.73 -0.32 -8.56
N ALA A 147 -6.49 0.01 -9.83
CA ALA A 147 -7.19 -0.61 -10.96
C ALA A 147 -6.95 -2.12 -11.09
N LEU A 148 -5.85 -2.63 -10.53
CA LEU A 148 -5.47 -4.04 -10.57
C LEU A 148 -5.63 -4.73 -9.21
N ASP A 149 -5.93 -3.97 -8.17
CA ASP A 149 -5.86 -4.39 -6.76
C ASP A 149 -4.55 -5.14 -6.47
N LEU A 150 -3.45 -4.51 -6.95
CA LEU A 150 -2.11 -5.09 -6.96
C LEU A 150 -1.20 -4.36 -5.97
N HIS A 151 -0.67 -5.09 -5.00
CA HIS A 151 0.52 -4.70 -4.24
C HIS A 151 1.77 -5.28 -4.91
N HIS A 152 2.71 -4.41 -5.28
CA HIS A 152 4.04 -4.81 -5.72
C HIS A 152 5.04 -4.40 -4.65
N LEU A 153 5.51 -5.37 -3.89
CA LEU A 153 6.44 -5.23 -2.76
C LEU A 153 7.86 -5.48 -3.25
N THR A 154 8.80 -4.64 -2.84
CA THR A 154 10.22 -4.77 -3.20
C THR A 154 11.11 -4.46 -1.99
N LEU A 155 12.34 -4.93 -2.01
CA LEU A 155 13.30 -4.80 -0.93
C LEU A 155 12.79 -5.39 0.41
N ASP A 156 13.18 -6.63 0.65
CA ASP A 156 12.77 -7.41 1.82
C ASP A 156 11.25 -7.66 1.86
N ALA A 157 10.68 -8.05 0.72
CA ALA A 157 9.26 -8.30 0.62
C ALA A 157 8.84 -9.52 1.47
N TYR A 158 7.80 -9.35 2.26
CA TYR A 158 7.26 -10.37 3.14
C TYR A 158 5.73 -10.36 3.10
N LEU A 159 5.15 -11.56 3.10
CA LEU A 159 3.72 -11.78 3.20
C LEU A 159 3.46 -12.89 4.20
N LEU A 160 2.59 -12.63 5.15
CA LEU A 160 2.06 -13.58 6.11
C LEU A 160 0.55 -13.71 5.93
N SER A 161 0.07 -14.93 5.78
CA SER A 161 -1.35 -15.29 5.87
C SER A 161 -1.55 -16.31 7.00
N PRO A 162 -2.79 -16.69 7.35
CA PRO A 162 -3.03 -17.70 8.38
C PRO A 162 -2.31 -19.04 8.16
N GLU A 163 -2.13 -19.43 6.89
CA GLU A 163 -1.56 -20.73 6.52
C GLU A 163 -0.14 -20.64 5.97
N ARG A 164 0.33 -19.43 5.59
CA ARG A 164 1.55 -19.32 4.80
C ARG A 164 2.37 -18.09 5.13
N GLU A 165 3.68 -18.25 5.17
CA GLU A 165 4.67 -17.18 5.20
C GLU A 165 5.50 -17.20 3.91
N VAL A 166 5.69 -16.03 3.30
CA VAL A 166 6.47 -15.87 2.05
C VAL A 166 7.48 -14.74 2.21
N TRP A 167 8.75 -15.04 1.96
CA TRP A 167 9.84 -14.07 1.84
C TRP A 167 10.36 -14.08 0.41
N SER A 168 10.66 -12.90 -0.14
CA SER A 168 11.24 -12.77 -1.48
C SER A 168 11.87 -11.39 -1.66
N ASP A 169 12.76 -11.24 -2.65
CA ASP A 169 13.26 -9.92 -3.02
C ASP A 169 12.12 -9.04 -3.60
N SER A 170 11.13 -9.67 -4.25
CA SER A 170 9.94 -8.99 -4.78
C SER A 170 8.71 -9.90 -4.75
N ILE A 171 7.58 -9.34 -4.32
CA ILE A 171 6.28 -10.02 -4.33
C ILE A 171 5.26 -9.14 -5.06
N GLU A 172 4.60 -9.69 -6.06
CA GLU A 172 3.40 -9.13 -6.67
C GLU A 172 2.18 -9.87 -6.10
N TYR A 173 1.30 -9.15 -5.41
CA TYR A 173 0.09 -9.71 -4.80
C TYR A 173 -1.15 -9.07 -5.41
N TYR A 174 -1.85 -9.83 -6.25
CA TYR A 174 -3.14 -9.49 -6.85
C TYR A 174 -4.26 -9.93 -5.90
N LYS A 175 -4.65 -9.05 -4.99
CA LYS A 175 -5.53 -9.34 -3.85
C LYS A 175 -6.88 -9.93 -4.29
N THR A 176 -7.56 -9.30 -5.26
CA THR A 176 -8.87 -9.77 -5.77
C THR A 176 -8.74 -11.10 -6.52
N ALA A 177 -7.64 -11.31 -7.23
CA ALA A 177 -7.42 -12.54 -8.00
C ALA A 177 -6.90 -13.70 -7.14
N GLY A 178 -6.49 -13.45 -5.89
CA GLY A 178 -5.83 -14.45 -5.05
C GLY A 178 -4.58 -15.02 -5.73
N HIS A 179 -3.81 -14.16 -6.42
CA HIS A 179 -2.63 -14.57 -7.19
C HIS A 179 -1.40 -13.85 -6.67
N ILE A 180 -0.37 -14.62 -6.34
CA ILE A 180 0.91 -14.14 -5.81
C ILE A 180 2.02 -14.58 -6.73
N ILE A 181 2.94 -13.66 -7.06
CA ILE A 181 4.17 -13.96 -7.81
C ILE A 181 5.36 -13.52 -6.99
N GLY A 182 6.23 -14.46 -6.65
CA GLY A 182 7.52 -14.19 -6.00
C GLY A 182 8.67 -14.22 -7.00
N ARG A 183 9.66 -13.32 -6.80
CA ARG A 183 10.84 -13.24 -7.67
C ARG A 183 12.11 -13.08 -6.84
N SER A 184 13.05 -13.98 -7.05
CA SER A 184 14.37 -14.06 -6.42
C SER A 184 14.33 -14.33 -4.92
N ASN A 185 15.17 -15.27 -4.50
CA ASN A 185 15.34 -15.63 -3.09
C ASN A 185 14.03 -16.00 -2.37
N ILE A 186 13.13 -16.66 -3.07
CA ILE A 186 11.84 -17.07 -2.51
C ILE A 186 12.06 -18.13 -1.44
N GLN A 187 11.42 -17.92 -0.30
CA GLN A 187 11.25 -18.89 0.79
C GLN A 187 9.78 -18.89 1.18
N VAL A 188 9.21 -20.08 1.26
CA VAL A 188 7.81 -20.29 1.65
C VAL A 188 7.75 -21.28 2.77
N ASP A 189 7.02 -20.96 3.84
CA ASP A 189 6.57 -21.94 4.83
C ASP A 189 5.04 -22.02 4.74
N ASP A 190 4.54 -23.14 4.25
CA ASP A 190 3.11 -23.45 4.18
C ASP A 190 2.79 -24.47 5.29
N THR A 191 2.18 -23.97 6.36
CA THR A 191 1.90 -24.76 7.55
C THR A 191 0.74 -25.72 7.37
N GLU A 192 -0.21 -25.41 6.47
CA GLU A 192 -1.31 -26.31 6.12
C GLU A 192 -0.81 -27.53 5.34
N GLN A 193 0.01 -27.28 4.32
CA GLN A 193 0.60 -28.33 3.50
C GLN A 193 1.84 -28.96 4.15
N LYS A 194 2.32 -28.43 5.26
CA LYS A 194 3.57 -28.83 5.95
C LYS A 194 4.77 -28.83 5.00
N LEU A 195 4.99 -27.69 4.34
CA LEU A 195 5.91 -27.56 3.23
C LEU A 195 6.81 -26.34 3.39
N LEU A 196 8.12 -26.55 3.28
CA LEU A 196 9.10 -25.50 3.07
C LEU A 196 9.50 -25.50 1.59
N GLY A 197 9.35 -24.36 0.93
CA GLY A 197 9.68 -24.17 -0.48
C GLY A 197 10.75 -23.12 -0.69
N PHE A 198 11.63 -23.35 -1.67
CA PHE A 198 12.69 -22.41 -2.07
C PHE A 198 12.75 -22.34 -3.59
N ALA A 199 12.89 -21.16 -4.17
CA ALA A 199 13.03 -20.96 -5.61
C ALA A 199 13.53 -19.54 -5.94
N ASP A 200 13.87 -19.29 -7.21
CA ASP A 200 14.09 -17.92 -7.71
C ASP A 200 12.90 -17.38 -8.50
N TYR A 201 11.88 -18.20 -8.72
CA TYR A 201 10.59 -17.79 -9.28
C TYR A 201 9.49 -18.70 -8.76
N GLY A 202 8.37 -18.13 -8.30
CA GLY A 202 7.20 -18.87 -7.85
C GLY A 202 5.91 -18.12 -8.11
N GLU A 203 4.85 -18.87 -8.38
CA GLU A 203 3.49 -18.37 -8.52
C GLU A 203 2.56 -19.22 -7.68
N TRP A 204 1.57 -18.59 -7.05
CA TRP A 204 0.51 -19.24 -6.27
C TRP A 204 -0.84 -18.68 -6.68
N TRP A 205 -1.82 -19.57 -6.72
CA TRP A 205 -3.22 -19.23 -6.94
C TRP A 205 -4.02 -19.81 -5.79
N ASP A 206 -4.69 -18.96 -5.01
CA ASP A 206 -5.53 -19.39 -3.88
C ASP A 206 -6.64 -20.32 -4.35
N GLU A 207 -7.22 -20.05 -5.51
CA GLU A 207 -8.14 -20.95 -6.19
C GLU A 207 -7.61 -21.30 -7.58
N PRO A 208 -7.37 -22.58 -7.87
CA PRO A 208 -7.74 -23.80 -7.11
C PRO A 208 -6.72 -24.29 -6.07
N GLY A 209 -5.85 -23.44 -5.55
CA GLY A 209 -4.81 -23.83 -4.59
C GLY A 209 -3.57 -24.46 -5.26
N ASN A 210 -3.24 -23.98 -6.46
CA ASN A 210 -2.10 -24.46 -7.22
C ASN A 210 -0.86 -23.60 -6.97
N ALA A 211 0.33 -24.18 -7.16
CA ALA A 211 1.57 -23.42 -7.17
C ALA A 211 2.57 -23.93 -8.22
N LEU A 212 3.35 -23.01 -8.75
CA LEU A 212 4.46 -23.27 -9.67
C LEU A 212 5.75 -22.71 -9.08
N PHE A 213 6.79 -23.52 -9.03
CA PHE A 213 8.14 -23.08 -8.68
C PHE A 213 9.12 -23.44 -9.78
N THR A 214 9.96 -22.49 -10.18
CA THR A 214 11.00 -22.67 -11.19
C THR A 214 12.30 -21.99 -10.78
N ARG A 215 13.36 -22.19 -11.56
CA ARG A 215 14.70 -21.64 -11.31
C ARG A 215 15.25 -22.13 -9.98
N ARG A 216 15.75 -23.36 -10.00
CA ARG A 216 16.33 -24.08 -8.87
C ARG A 216 15.33 -24.33 -7.72
N PRO A 217 14.12 -24.80 -8.00
CA PRO A 217 13.16 -25.08 -6.96
C PRO A 217 13.62 -26.27 -6.12
N SER A 218 13.42 -26.16 -4.83
CA SER A 218 13.54 -27.25 -3.88
C SER A 218 12.45 -27.16 -2.82
N MET A 219 12.00 -28.30 -2.35
CA MET A 219 10.94 -28.39 -1.37
C MET A 219 11.29 -29.42 -0.31
N ILE A 220 10.83 -29.17 0.90
CA ILE A 220 10.90 -30.09 2.03
C ILE A 220 9.47 -30.26 2.53
N ASN A 221 8.90 -31.44 2.33
CA ASN A 221 7.67 -31.82 2.99
C ASN A 221 8.02 -32.45 4.32
N TYR A 222 7.55 -31.88 5.42
CA TYR A 222 7.88 -32.30 6.78
C TYR A 222 6.63 -32.85 7.48
N ASP A 223 6.81 -33.91 8.24
CA ASP A 223 5.78 -34.43 9.13
C ASP A 223 6.28 -34.33 10.58
N PRO A 224 5.68 -33.43 11.39
CA PRO A 224 6.07 -33.24 12.78
C PRO A 224 5.88 -34.50 13.63
N GLU A 225 5.00 -35.41 13.22
CA GLU A 225 4.69 -36.65 13.96
C GLU A 225 5.62 -37.81 13.61
N GLN A 226 6.25 -37.79 12.43
CA GLN A 226 7.04 -38.90 11.90
C GLN A 226 8.49 -38.48 11.79
N SER A 227 9.17 -37.79 12.48
CA SER A 227 10.63 -37.51 12.46
C SER A 227 11.36 -37.70 11.12
N ASP A 228 10.62 -37.68 10.01
CA ASP A 228 11.12 -37.89 8.65
C ASP A 228 10.64 -36.73 7.74
N SER A 229 11.42 -36.45 6.70
CA SER A 229 11.12 -35.34 5.76
C SER A 229 11.43 -35.82 4.35
N LEU A 230 10.55 -35.47 3.42
CA LEU A 230 10.76 -35.72 2.00
C LEU A 230 11.38 -34.48 1.35
N TYR A 231 12.55 -34.63 0.75
CA TYR A 231 13.27 -33.62 0.01
C TYR A 231 13.03 -33.79 -1.49
N ILE A 232 12.59 -32.71 -2.15
CA ILE A 232 12.30 -32.69 -3.59
C ILE A 232 13.10 -31.58 -4.23
N SER A 233 13.75 -31.86 -5.36
CA SER A 233 14.41 -30.84 -6.20
C SER A 233 14.24 -31.22 -7.66
N ALA A 234 13.97 -30.20 -8.51
CA ALA A 234 13.74 -30.40 -9.94
C ALA A 234 14.04 -29.07 -10.70
N ASP A 235 13.92 -29.06 -12.02
CA ASP A 235 13.95 -27.82 -12.80
C ASP A 235 12.66 -27.01 -12.65
N THR A 236 11.53 -27.70 -12.47
CA THR A 236 10.19 -27.13 -12.27
C THR A 236 9.41 -28.04 -11.33
N LEU A 237 8.73 -27.42 -10.36
CA LEU A 237 7.79 -28.10 -9.46
C LEU A 237 6.41 -27.49 -9.67
N TRP A 238 5.43 -28.34 -9.95
CA TRP A 238 4.04 -28.00 -9.96
C TRP A 238 3.32 -28.66 -8.79
N MET A 239 2.57 -27.88 -8.04
CA MET A 239 1.69 -28.36 -6.99
C MET A 239 0.24 -28.19 -7.46
N TYR A 240 -0.55 -29.23 -7.28
CA TYR A 240 -1.97 -29.22 -7.63
C TYR A 240 -2.79 -29.61 -6.43
N THR A 241 -3.85 -28.87 -6.15
CA THR A 241 -4.87 -29.32 -5.22
C THR A 241 -5.76 -30.34 -5.92
N ILE A 242 -5.74 -31.57 -5.45
CA ILE A 242 -6.58 -32.64 -5.95
C ILE A 242 -7.79 -32.71 -5.03
N SER A 243 -8.98 -32.36 -5.53
CA SER A 243 -10.24 -32.60 -4.82
C SER A 243 -10.39 -34.10 -4.59
N ALA A 244 -10.49 -34.54 -3.34
CA ALA A 244 -10.75 -35.94 -3.04
C ALA A 244 -12.12 -36.32 -3.64
N TYR A 245 -12.12 -37.19 -4.65
CA TYR A 245 -13.35 -37.79 -5.17
C TYR A 245 -13.99 -38.61 -4.04
N LYS A 246 -15.09 -38.12 -3.47
CA LYS A 246 -15.94 -38.93 -2.61
C LYS A 246 -16.82 -39.78 -3.52
N PRO A 247 -16.60 -41.11 -3.65
CA PRO A 247 -17.55 -41.94 -4.37
C PRO A 247 -18.92 -41.84 -3.67
N GLU A 248 -19.95 -41.52 -4.44
CA GLU A 248 -21.33 -41.61 -3.93
C GLU A 248 -21.53 -43.06 -3.46
N VAL A 249 -21.84 -43.23 -2.17
CA VAL A 249 -22.27 -44.50 -1.64
C VAL A 249 -23.68 -44.70 -2.18
N ILE A 250 -23.78 -45.51 -3.22
CA ILE A 250 -25.09 -46.02 -3.69
C ILE A 250 -25.58 -46.96 -2.59
N GLU A 251 -26.42 -46.46 -1.70
CA GLU A 251 -27.22 -47.33 -0.80
C GLU A 251 -28.16 -48.13 -1.64
N SER A 252 -27.96 -49.44 -1.65
CA SER A 252 -28.84 -50.45 -2.28
C SER A 252 -29.97 -50.84 -1.35
#